data_44bc066294c7ceeef5cdf30e69694fba
#
_entry.id   44bc066294c7ceeef5cdf30e69694fba
#
_cell.length_a   1.000
_cell.length_b   1.000
_cell.length_c   1.000
_cell.angle_alpha   90.00
_cell.angle_beta   90.00
_cell.angle_gamma   90.00
#
_symmetry.space_group_name_H-M   'P 1'
#
loop_
_entity.id
_entity.type
_entity.pdbx_description
1 polymer ?
#
loop_
_entity_poly.entity_id
_entity_poly.type
_entity_poly.pdbx_seq_one_letter_code
_entity_poly.pdbx_strand_id
1 'polypeptide(L)'
;MVYLDTSVALAHLRAEDVRPPVALWDESLVASRLLEYETLSRLHAQGRSTTHGDAARDLLRHVAMLELVQPVIGRAAEPYPVGVRTLDALHLASMLFLLDQGVELRLASYDRRLSEAADALGIISYPLGTGGS
;
A
#
# COMPACT_ATOMS: atom_id res chain seq x y z
N MET A 1 -12.43 -4.42 2.31
CA MET A 1 -11.15 -4.61 1.62
C MET A 1 -10.13 -3.59 2.11
N VAL A 2 -8.89 -3.98 2.21
CA VAL A 2 -7.81 -3.11 2.70
C VAL A 2 -6.76 -2.95 1.62
N TYR A 3 -6.47 -1.69 1.28
CA TYR A 3 -5.39 -1.35 0.37
C TYR A 3 -4.07 -1.35 1.14
N LEU A 4 -3.12 -2.16 0.71
CA LEU A 4 -1.86 -2.38 1.40
C LEU A 4 -0.76 -1.49 0.82
N ASP A 5 -0.20 -0.60 1.66
CA ASP A 5 0.96 0.19 1.27
C ASP A 5 2.26 -0.58 1.49
N THR A 6 3.26 -0.25 0.70
CA THR A 6 4.59 -0.85 0.77
C THR A 6 5.19 -0.76 2.18
N SER A 7 4.96 0.34 2.90
CA SER A 7 5.48 0.51 4.26
C SER A 7 5.03 -0.61 5.20
N VAL A 8 3.80 -1.09 5.03
CA VAL A 8 3.25 -2.17 5.87
C VAL A 8 3.85 -3.51 5.47
N ALA A 9 3.94 -3.78 4.18
CA ALA A 9 4.57 -5.01 3.68
C ALA A 9 6.02 -5.13 4.16
N LEU A 10 6.79 -4.04 4.06
CA LEU A 10 8.18 -4.02 4.48
C LEU A 10 8.33 -4.16 6.00
N ALA A 11 7.47 -3.51 6.79
CA ALA A 11 7.50 -3.65 8.24
C ALA A 11 7.27 -5.11 8.65
N HIS A 12 6.33 -5.80 8.01
CA HIS A 12 6.08 -7.22 8.25
C HIS A 12 7.28 -8.08 7.85
N LEU A 13 7.79 -7.89 6.63
CA LEU A 13 8.87 -8.71 6.09
C LEU A 13 10.19 -8.54 6.85
N ARG A 14 10.48 -7.33 7.29
CA ARG A 14 11.71 -7.05 8.03
C ARG A 14 11.60 -7.35 9.53
N ALA A 15 10.42 -7.74 9.99
CA ALA A 15 10.14 -8.02 11.40
C ALA A 15 10.60 -6.87 12.31
N GLU A 16 10.27 -5.65 11.91
CA GLU A 16 10.63 -4.43 12.65
C GLU A 16 9.90 -4.35 13.99
N ASP A 17 10.31 -3.41 14.84
CA ASP A 17 9.65 -3.15 16.14
C ASP A 17 8.19 -2.75 15.95
N VAL A 18 7.91 -1.94 14.93
CA VAL A 18 6.55 -1.62 14.52
C VAL A 18 6.10 -2.67 13.52
N ARG A 19 5.08 -3.46 13.91
CA ARG A 19 4.55 -4.53 13.06
C ARG A 19 3.06 -4.36 12.87
N PRO A 20 2.54 -4.70 11.68
CA PRO A 20 1.09 -4.68 11.48
C PRO A 20 0.39 -5.71 12.39
N PRO A 21 -0.84 -5.39 12.82
CA PRO A 21 -1.61 -6.33 13.62
C PRO A 21 -1.89 -7.61 12.83
N VAL A 22 -1.90 -8.74 13.53
CA VAL A 22 -2.14 -10.05 12.90
C VAL A 22 -3.47 -10.09 12.14
N ALA A 23 -4.48 -9.42 12.68
CA ALA A 23 -5.81 -9.37 12.08
C ALA A 23 -5.82 -8.75 10.68
N LEU A 24 -4.83 -7.94 10.32
CA LEU A 24 -4.73 -7.37 8.98
C LEU A 24 -4.68 -8.46 7.91
N TRP A 25 -3.96 -9.56 8.20
CA TRP A 25 -3.74 -10.62 7.24
C TRP A 25 -4.98 -11.51 7.01
N ASP A 26 -6.00 -11.34 7.83
CA ASP A 26 -7.30 -11.98 7.64
C ASP A 26 -8.23 -11.16 6.75
N GLU A 27 -7.87 -9.92 6.45
CA GLU A 27 -8.65 -9.05 5.57
C GLU A 27 -8.41 -9.39 4.11
N SER A 28 -9.37 -9.03 3.25
CA SER A 28 -9.16 -9.06 1.81
C SER A 28 -8.23 -7.91 1.43
N LEU A 29 -7.06 -8.23 0.91
CA LEU A 29 -6.02 -7.24 0.60
C LEU A 29 -5.99 -6.92 -0.88
N VAL A 30 -5.81 -5.66 -1.20
CA VAL A 30 -5.63 -5.16 -2.56
C VAL A 30 -4.51 -4.12 -2.58
N ALA A 31 -3.86 -3.97 -3.70
CA ALA A 31 -2.86 -2.93 -3.90
C ALA A 31 -2.66 -2.67 -5.39
N SER A 32 -2.02 -1.55 -5.70
CA SER A 32 -1.48 -1.33 -7.03
C SER A 32 -0.36 -2.34 -7.31
N ARG A 33 -0.17 -2.67 -8.57
CA ARG A 33 0.99 -3.47 -9.02
C ARG A 33 2.32 -2.84 -8.56
N LEU A 34 2.33 -1.56 -8.27
CA LEU A 34 3.49 -0.87 -7.69
C LEU A 34 3.96 -1.51 -6.37
N LEU A 35 3.06 -2.10 -5.59
CA LEU A 35 3.43 -2.78 -4.35
C LEU A 35 4.51 -3.84 -4.60
N GLU A 36 4.32 -4.65 -5.63
CA GLU A 36 5.28 -5.69 -6.00
C GLU A 36 6.64 -5.08 -6.33
N TYR A 37 6.65 -4.11 -7.24
CA TYR A 37 7.88 -3.43 -7.65
C TYR A 37 8.59 -2.78 -6.45
N GLU A 38 7.87 -1.99 -5.67
CA GLU A 38 8.45 -1.26 -4.56
C GLU A 38 9.00 -2.18 -3.48
N THR A 39 8.25 -3.24 -3.13
CA THR A 39 8.67 -4.19 -2.11
C THR A 39 9.95 -4.91 -2.52
N LEU A 40 9.97 -5.48 -3.72
CA LEU A 40 11.14 -6.22 -4.19
C LEU A 40 12.34 -5.29 -4.43
N SER A 41 12.11 -4.11 -4.99
CA SER A 41 13.15 -3.13 -5.23
C SER A 41 13.81 -2.66 -3.94
N ARG A 42 13.04 -2.40 -2.91
CA ARG A 42 13.59 -1.96 -1.62
C ARG A 42 14.34 -3.05 -0.89
N LEU A 43 13.84 -4.29 -0.94
CA LEU A 43 14.58 -5.43 -0.36
C LEU A 43 15.90 -5.62 -1.10
N HIS A 44 15.91 -5.49 -2.42
CA HIS A 44 17.13 -5.59 -3.21
C HIS A 44 18.13 -4.49 -2.83
N ALA A 45 17.67 -3.24 -2.73
CA ALA A 45 18.52 -2.12 -2.36
C ALA A 45 19.15 -2.27 -0.97
N GLN A 46 18.47 -3.01 -0.07
CA GLN A 46 18.96 -3.27 1.29
C GLN A 46 19.77 -4.56 1.40
N GLY A 47 20.05 -5.23 0.30
CA GLY A 47 20.77 -6.49 0.30
C GLY A 47 19.97 -7.66 0.87
N ARG A 48 18.63 -7.56 0.87
CA ARG A 48 17.75 -8.55 1.49
C ARG A 48 17.00 -9.45 0.51
N SER A 49 17.30 -9.36 -0.79
CA SER A 49 16.60 -10.18 -1.80
C SER A 49 16.73 -11.67 -1.55
N THR A 50 17.93 -12.13 -1.14
CA THR A 50 18.18 -13.55 -0.87
C THR A 50 17.47 -14.04 0.37
N THR A 51 17.48 -13.24 1.45
CA THR A 51 16.94 -13.65 2.75
C THR A 51 15.44 -13.46 2.86
N HIS A 52 14.87 -12.48 2.17
CA HIS A 52 13.46 -12.08 2.33
C HIS A 52 12.64 -12.24 1.04
N GLY A 53 13.27 -12.58 -0.08
CA GLY A 53 12.60 -12.61 -1.37
C GLY A 53 11.44 -13.62 -1.44
N ASP A 54 11.62 -14.81 -0.89
CA ASP A 54 10.56 -15.83 -0.91
C ASP A 54 9.38 -15.43 -0.03
N ALA A 55 9.65 -14.89 1.16
CA ALA A 55 8.60 -14.40 2.05
C ALA A 55 7.84 -13.24 1.41
N ALA A 56 8.54 -12.34 0.69
CA ALA A 56 7.91 -11.25 -0.03
C ALA A 56 6.98 -11.76 -1.13
N ARG A 57 7.42 -12.73 -1.91
CA ARG A 57 6.59 -13.32 -2.97
C ARG A 57 5.37 -14.03 -2.40
N ASP A 58 5.53 -14.73 -1.28
CA ASP A 58 4.41 -15.38 -0.59
C ASP A 58 3.38 -14.34 -0.12
N LEU A 59 3.83 -13.25 0.48
CA LEU A 59 2.94 -12.16 0.90
C LEU A 59 2.20 -11.59 -0.30
N LEU A 60 2.92 -11.29 -1.38
CA LEU A 60 2.34 -10.67 -2.57
C LEU A 60 1.29 -11.54 -3.25
N ARG A 61 1.39 -12.87 -3.15
CA ARG A 61 0.37 -13.78 -3.69
C ARG A 61 -0.98 -13.63 -2.99
N HIS A 62 -1.02 -13.12 -1.77
CA HIS A 62 -2.25 -12.94 -1.00
C HIS A 62 -2.89 -11.57 -1.23
N VAL A 63 -2.28 -10.74 -2.07
CA VAL A 63 -2.77 -9.40 -2.37
C VAL A 63 -3.30 -9.38 -3.80
N ALA A 64 -4.56 -8.94 -3.96
CA ALA A 64 -5.10 -8.71 -5.30
C ALA A 64 -4.43 -7.47 -5.89
N MET A 65 -3.91 -7.57 -7.10
CA MET A 65 -3.15 -6.48 -7.74
C MET A 65 -4.00 -5.75 -8.77
N LEU A 66 -4.06 -4.43 -8.64
CA LEU A 66 -4.67 -3.55 -9.64
C LEU A 66 -3.57 -3.05 -10.57
N GLU A 67 -3.75 -3.27 -11.87
CA GLU A 67 -2.81 -2.79 -12.86
C GLU A 67 -2.91 -1.28 -13.04
N LEU A 68 -1.81 -0.64 -13.49
CA LEU A 68 -1.78 0.79 -13.77
C LEU A 68 -2.39 1.06 -15.16
N VAL A 69 -3.72 0.98 -15.22
CA VAL A 69 -4.45 1.21 -16.46
C VAL A 69 -4.66 2.72 -16.70
N GLN A 70 -5.06 3.07 -17.92
CA GLN A 70 -5.21 4.47 -18.31
C GLN A 70 -6.05 5.34 -17.37
N PRO A 71 -7.21 4.90 -16.88
CA PRO A 71 -7.99 5.72 -15.94
C PRO A 71 -7.25 6.02 -14.64
N VAL A 72 -6.43 5.08 -14.16
CA VAL A 72 -5.62 5.27 -12.95
C VAL A 72 -4.52 6.30 -13.20
N ILE A 73 -3.77 6.14 -14.29
CA ILE A 73 -2.69 7.07 -14.65
C ILE A 73 -3.24 8.47 -14.91
N GLY A 74 -4.37 8.56 -15.62
CA GLY A 74 -5.03 9.83 -15.88
C GLY A 74 -5.46 10.55 -14.61
N ARG A 75 -6.02 9.82 -13.65
CA ARG A 75 -6.41 10.41 -12.36
C ARG A 75 -5.19 10.84 -11.55
N ALA A 76 -4.09 10.07 -11.61
CA ALA A 76 -2.86 10.41 -10.90
C ALA A 76 -2.27 11.75 -11.37
N ALA A 77 -2.49 12.10 -12.63
CA ALA A 77 -2.00 13.35 -13.22
C ALA A 77 -2.86 14.56 -12.86
N GLU A 78 -4.05 14.37 -12.26
CA GLU A 78 -4.92 15.47 -11.86
C GLU A 78 -4.49 16.06 -10.50
N PRO A 79 -4.93 17.29 -10.19
CA PRO A 79 -4.59 17.91 -8.91
C PRO A 79 -5.16 17.17 -7.70
N TYR A 80 -4.44 17.27 -6.59
CA TYR A 80 -4.86 16.74 -5.29
C TYR A 80 -5.02 17.89 -4.29
N PRO A 81 -5.83 17.72 -3.23
CA PRO A 81 -6.03 18.76 -2.20
C PRO A 81 -4.75 19.15 -1.46
N VAL A 82 -3.79 18.22 -1.42
CA VAL A 82 -2.48 18.44 -0.78
C VAL A 82 -1.38 18.04 -1.75
N GLY A 83 -0.17 18.53 -1.53
CA GLY A 83 0.97 18.13 -2.34
C GLY A 83 1.30 16.66 -2.17
N VAL A 84 1.47 15.93 -3.28
CA VAL A 84 1.79 14.50 -3.28
C VAL A 84 2.98 14.22 -4.19
N ARG A 85 3.75 13.18 -3.83
CA ARG A 85 4.84 12.69 -4.68
C ARG A 85 4.27 11.78 -5.77
N THR A 86 5.07 11.53 -6.80
CA THR A 86 4.65 10.75 -7.97
C THR A 86 4.07 9.38 -7.61
N LEU A 87 4.79 8.61 -6.78
CA LEU A 87 4.31 7.28 -6.38
C LEU A 87 3.07 7.36 -5.51
N ASP A 88 3.00 8.35 -4.61
CA ASP A 88 1.81 8.57 -3.79
C ASP A 88 0.59 8.88 -4.66
N ALA A 89 0.76 9.70 -5.70
CA ALA A 89 -0.32 10.00 -6.63
C ALA A 89 -0.85 8.76 -7.34
N LEU A 90 0.04 7.84 -7.74
CA LEU A 90 -0.35 6.58 -8.36
C LEU A 90 -1.12 5.68 -7.39
N HIS A 91 -0.69 5.60 -6.13
CA HIS A 91 -1.41 4.85 -5.11
C HIS A 91 -2.78 5.45 -4.80
N LEU A 92 -2.84 6.78 -4.65
CA LEU A 92 -4.12 7.46 -4.40
C LEU A 92 -5.09 7.28 -5.56
N ALA A 93 -4.60 7.41 -6.78
CA ALA A 93 -5.42 7.20 -7.98
C ALA A 93 -5.94 5.77 -8.07
N SER A 94 -5.13 4.78 -7.68
CA SER A 94 -5.54 3.38 -7.64
C SER A 94 -6.68 3.18 -6.64
N MET A 95 -6.57 3.77 -5.45
CA MET A 95 -7.63 3.69 -4.44
C MET A 95 -8.90 4.38 -4.91
N LEU A 96 -8.78 5.57 -5.50
CA LEU A 96 -9.94 6.29 -6.02
C LEU A 96 -10.64 5.51 -7.14
N PHE A 97 -9.86 4.86 -8.00
CA PHE A 97 -10.42 3.99 -9.04
C PHE A 97 -11.26 2.87 -8.42
N LEU A 98 -10.75 2.20 -7.40
CA LEU A 98 -11.47 1.13 -6.72
C LEU A 98 -12.73 1.64 -6.01
N LEU A 99 -12.65 2.79 -5.37
CA LEU A 99 -13.83 3.42 -4.74
C LEU A 99 -14.90 3.76 -5.78
N ASP A 100 -14.50 4.24 -6.95
CA ASP A 100 -15.42 4.55 -8.04
C ASP A 100 -16.09 3.28 -8.60
N GLN A 101 -15.44 2.12 -8.47
CA GLN A 101 -16.01 0.84 -8.84
C GLN A 101 -16.93 0.26 -7.75
N GLY A 102 -17.16 0.98 -6.67
CA GLY A 102 -18.02 0.54 -5.59
C GLY A 102 -17.35 -0.33 -4.54
N VAL A 103 -16.03 -0.42 -4.56
CA VAL A 103 -15.29 -1.19 -3.56
C VAL A 103 -15.22 -0.40 -2.26
N GLU A 104 -15.61 -1.01 -1.15
CA GLU A 104 -15.37 -0.45 0.17
C GLU A 104 -13.93 -0.67 0.55
N LEU A 105 -13.21 0.42 0.85
CA LEU A 105 -11.76 0.39 0.94
C LEU A 105 -11.25 1.19 2.14
N ARG A 106 -10.27 0.63 2.83
CA ARG A 106 -9.48 1.32 3.86
C ARG A 106 -8.01 1.22 3.52
N LEU A 107 -7.23 2.23 3.86
CA LEU A 107 -5.79 2.26 3.60
C LEU A 107 -5.02 1.78 4.83
N ALA A 108 -4.17 0.77 4.66
CA ALA A 108 -3.19 0.36 5.66
C ALA A 108 -1.82 0.91 5.26
N SER A 109 -1.32 1.89 6.01
CA SER A 109 -0.04 2.53 5.72
C SER A 109 0.60 3.09 6.98
N TYR A 110 1.92 2.95 7.08
CA TYR A 110 2.74 3.66 8.06
C TYR A 110 3.33 4.95 7.48
N ASP A 111 3.14 5.19 6.20
CA ASP A 111 3.60 6.42 5.56
C ASP A 111 2.63 7.56 5.89
N ARG A 112 3.11 8.50 6.70
CA ARG A 112 2.31 9.61 7.18
C ARG A 112 1.81 10.52 6.06
N ARG A 113 2.66 10.80 5.07
CA ARG A 113 2.29 11.67 3.94
C ARG A 113 1.18 11.05 3.11
N LEU A 114 1.30 9.75 2.80
CA LEU A 114 0.27 9.04 2.05
C LEU A 114 -1.04 9.00 2.84
N SER A 115 -0.96 8.69 4.13
CA SER A 115 -2.14 8.64 5.00
C SER A 115 -2.85 9.99 5.10
N GLU A 116 -2.11 11.07 5.23
CA GLU A 116 -2.68 12.43 5.28
C GLU A 116 -3.34 12.81 3.95
N ALA A 117 -2.70 12.50 2.83
CA ALA A 117 -3.27 12.77 1.52
C ALA A 117 -4.53 11.94 1.26
N ALA A 118 -4.53 10.68 1.67
CA ALA A 118 -5.70 9.80 1.58
C ALA A 118 -6.85 10.33 2.42
N ASP A 119 -6.56 10.76 3.65
CA ASP A 119 -7.57 11.35 4.54
C ASP A 119 -8.20 12.59 3.91
N ALA A 120 -7.41 13.45 3.29
CA ALA A 120 -7.91 14.64 2.58
C ALA A 120 -8.85 14.29 1.43
N LEU A 121 -8.76 13.09 0.89
CA LEU A 121 -9.64 12.57 -0.17
C LEU A 121 -10.82 11.78 0.38
N GLY A 122 -10.96 11.68 1.71
CA GLY A 122 -12.03 10.92 2.34
C GLY A 122 -11.77 9.41 2.39
N ILE A 123 -10.55 8.97 2.16
CA ILE A 123 -10.19 7.56 2.23
C ILE A 123 -9.92 7.21 3.70
N ILE A 124 -10.63 6.21 4.21
CA ILE A 124 -10.55 5.80 5.62
C ILE A 124 -9.29 4.99 5.86
N SER A 125 -8.61 5.26 6.98
CA SER A 125 -7.44 4.48 7.39
C SER A 125 -7.84 3.20 8.11
N TYR A 126 -7.12 2.12 7.84
CA TYR A 126 -7.17 0.89 8.62
C TYR A 126 -6.32 1.09 9.88
N PRO A 127 -6.83 0.77 11.07
CA PRO A 127 -6.07 0.98 12.31
C PRO A 127 -4.93 -0.03 12.44
N LEU A 128 -3.70 0.47 12.42
CA LEU A 128 -2.50 -0.36 12.54
C LEU A 128 -1.98 -0.44 13.98
N GLY A 129 -2.52 0.37 14.87
CA GLY A 129 -2.01 0.47 16.22
C GLY A 129 -0.69 1.22 16.29
N THR A 130 -0.05 1.16 17.47
CA THR A 130 1.25 1.78 17.71
C THR A 130 2.25 0.68 18.06
N GLY A 131 3.46 0.81 17.55
CA GLY A 131 4.62 -0.07 17.70
C GLY A 131 4.41 -1.44 18.33
N GLY A 132 4.79 -2.50 17.65
CA GLY A 132 4.91 -3.84 18.22
C GLY A 132 3.63 -4.58 18.59
N SER A 133 2.49 -3.96 18.40
CA SER A 133 1.21 -4.61 18.77
C SER A 133 0.64 -5.49 17.70
#